data_e4b93dde9eeba8b48a9be71ab96cf42d
#
_entry.id   e4b93dde9eeba8b48a9be71ab96cf42d
#
_cell.length_a   1.000
_cell.length_b   1.000
_cell.length_c   1.000
_cell.angle_alpha   90.00
_cell.angle_beta   90.00
_cell.angle_gamma   90.00
#
_symmetry.space_group_name_H-M   'P 1'
#
loop_
_entity.id
_entity.type
_entity.pdbx_description
1 polymer ?
#
loop_
_entity_poly.entity_id
_entity_poly.type
_entity_poly.pdbx_seq_one_letter_code
_entity_poly.pdbx_strand_id
1 'polypeptide(L)'
;IEAIVGTLIFTVLAIFTFEVYISSPNILNLLNGFVPHTEIITNQGILYIALGIVGATIMPHNLYLHSSIVQSRKYDRNNNEDKAQAIKYATIDSNIQLSVAFVVNCLLLTLGAALFFGTNTDELGGFYDLYHALKTQPLLGATLGGVMSTLFAVALLASGQNSTITGTLAGQIVMEGFLRLRLPNWLRRLITRSLAVIPVIICLICLLYTSDAADE
;
A
#
# COMPACT_ATOMS: atom_id res chain seq x y z
N ILE A 1 2.88 12.51 -14.50
CA ILE A 1 2.32 11.50 -13.58
C ILE A 1 3.46 10.72 -12.93
N GLU A 2 4.39 10.12 -13.68
CA GLU A 2 5.50 9.32 -13.14
C GLU A 2 6.34 10.07 -12.10
N ALA A 3 6.69 11.34 -12.35
CA ALA A 3 7.43 12.15 -11.38
C ALA A 3 6.65 12.37 -10.07
N ILE A 4 5.34 12.59 -10.14
CA ILE A 4 4.49 12.76 -8.96
C ILE A 4 4.44 11.47 -8.15
N VAL A 5 4.19 10.35 -8.81
CA VAL A 5 4.16 9.02 -8.18
C VAL A 5 5.52 8.69 -7.54
N GLY A 6 6.62 8.94 -8.25
CA GLY A 6 7.97 8.74 -7.72
C GLY A 6 8.26 9.59 -6.48
N THR A 7 7.86 10.87 -6.50
CA THR A 7 8.00 11.76 -5.34
C THR A 7 7.19 11.27 -4.14
N LEU A 8 5.94 10.81 -4.34
CA LEU A 8 5.10 10.27 -3.28
C LEU A 8 5.71 9.00 -2.66
N ILE A 9 6.20 8.08 -3.48
CA ILE A 9 6.86 6.86 -3.01
C ILE A 9 8.12 7.19 -2.20
N PHE A 10 8.94 8.13 -2.70
CA PHE A 10 10.14 8.56 -1.99
C PHE A 10 9.81 9.22 -0.65
N THR A 11 8.74 10.03 -0.60
CA THR A 11 8.27 10.63 0.64
C THR A 11 7.86 9.58 1.66
N VAL A 12 7.08 8.57 1.26
CA VAL A 12 6.68 7.46 2.12
C VAL A 12 7.88 6.68 2.63
N LEU A 13 8.83 6.36 1.75
CA LEU A 13 10.06 5.65 2.10
C LEU A 13 10.90 6.44 3.12
N ALA A 14 11.07 7.74 2.91
CA ALA A 14 11.84 8.61 3.80
C ALA A 14 11.20 8.71 5.19
N ILE A 15 9.88 8.88 5.25
CA ILE A 15 9.14 8.97 6.51
C ILE A 15 9.26 7.66 7.30
N PHE A 16 8.93 6.51 6.71
CA PHE A 16 9.00 5.24 7.41
C PHE A 16 10.43 4.85 7.83
N THR A 17 11.44 5.18 7.01
CA THR A 17 12.84 4.99 7.41
C THR A 17 13.19 5.82 8.64
N PHE A 18 12.76 7.07 8.69
CA PHE A 18 12.97 7.96 9.82
C PHE A 18 12.24 7.46 11.08
N GLU A 19 11.00 7.03 10.97
CA GLU A 19 10.21 6.49 12.07
C GLU A 19 10.82 5.21 12.65
N VAL A 20 11.26 4.28 11.79
CA VAL A 20 11.94 3.06 12.22
C VAL A 20 13.29 3.38 12.88
N TYR A 21 14.04 4.37 12.37
CA TYR A 21 15.29 4.80 12.97
C TYR A 21 15.08 5.32 14.40
N ILE A 22 14.06 6.15 14.64
CA ILE A 22 13.72 6.66 15.98
C ILE A 22 13.23 5.53 16.89
N SER A 23 12.44 4.61 16.37
CA SER A 23 11.89 3.48 17.13
C SER A 23 12.96 2.48 17.60
N SER A 24 14.18 2.56 17.05
CA SER A 24 15.35 1.76 17.44
C SER A 24 15.07 0.26 17.64
N PRO A 25 14.49 -0.45 16.64
CA PRO A 25 14.16 -1.86 16.77
C PRO A 25 15.42 -2.71 16.96
N ASN A 26 15.28 -3.85 17.64
CA ASN A 26 16.37 -4.81 17.76
C ASN A 26 16.63 -5.49 16.40
N ILE A 27 17.77 -5.13 15.78
CA ILE A 27 18.14 -5.61 14.43
C ILE A 27 18.27 -7.14 14.37
N LEU A 28 18.74 -7.78 15.45
CA LEU A 28 18.89 -9.24 15.48
C LEU A 28 17.51 -9.94 15.42
N ASN A 29 16.54 -9.43 16.18
CA ASN A 29 15.18 -9.97 16.15
C ASN A 29 14.51 -9.74 14.80
N LEU A 30 14.78 -8.60 14.18
CA LEU A 30 14.29 -8.28 12.86
C LEU A 30 14.84 -9.24 11.80
N LEU A 31 16.15 -9.52 11.81
CA LEU A 31 16.78 -10.47 10.90
C LEU A 31 16.27 -11.90 11.11
N ASN A 32 16.03 -12.31 12.36
CA ASN A 32 15.42 -13.61 12.66
C ASN A 32 13.99 -13.72 12.11
N GLY A 33 13.26 -12.62 12.02
CA GLY A 33 11.91 -12.58 11.43
C GLY A 33 11.87 -12.90 9.93
N PHE A 34 12.98 -12.79 9.20
CA PHE A 34 13.06 -13.20 7.79
C PHE A 34 13.21 -14.72 7.63
N VAL A 35 13.50 -15.46 8.70
CA VAL A 35 13.58 -16.91 8.64
C VAL A 35 12.17 -17.49 8.78
N PRO A 36 11.68 -18.28 7.81
CA PRO A 36 10.36 -18.87 7.90
C PRO A 36 10.28 -19.83 9.09
N HIS A 37 9.35 -19.59 10.01
CA HIS A 37 9.08 -20.44 11.14
C HIS A 37 7.86 -21.31 10.85
N THR A 38 7.87 -22.57 11.31
CA THR A 38 6.73 -23.50 11.15
C THR A 38 5.46 -23.00 11.84
N GLU A 39 5.59 -22.12 12.82
CA GLU A 39 4.47 -21.49 13.52
C GLU A 39 3.54 -20.70 12.61
N ILE A 40 4.04 -20.19 11.48
CA ILE A 40 3.23 -19.47 10.49
C ILE A 40 2.10 -20.36 9.93
N ILE A 41 2.36 -21.66 9.81
CA ILE A 41 1.40 -22.64 9.27
C ILE A 41 0.58 -23.30 10.38
N THR A 42 1.17 -23.53 11.55
CA THR A 42 0.52 -24.26 12.65
C THR A 42 -0.40 -23.39 13.49
N ASN A 43 -0.11 -22.10 13.61
CA ASN A 43 -0.95 -21.16 14.36
C ASN A 43 -1.96 -20.48 13.42
N GLN A 44 -3.25 -20.77 13.64
CA GLN A 44 -4.34 -20.24 12.81
C GLN A 44 -4.39 -18.69 12.76
N GLY A 45 -4.08 -18.02 13.87
CA GLY A 45 -4.07 -16.56 13.94
C GLY A 45 -2.96 -15.95 13.08
N ILE A 46 -1.75 -16.51 13.17
CA ILE A 46 -0.60 -16.06 12.37
C ILE A 46 -0.84 -16.35 10.87
N LEU A 47 -1.38 -17.53 10.56
CA LEU A 47 -1.72 -17.90 9.19
C LEU A 47 -2.76 -16.96 8.59
N TYR A 48 -3.79 -16.58 9.34
CA TYR A 48 -4.83 -15.64 8.91
C TYR A 48 -4.23 -14.27 8.56
N ILE A 49 -3.37 -13.75 9.43
CA ILE A 49 -2.68 -12.46 9.19
C ILE A 49 -1.76 -12.56 7.98
N ALA A 50 -0.99 -13.65 7.85
CA ALA A 50 -0.09 -13.87 6.72
C ALA A 50 -0.86 -13.92 5.38
N LEU A 51 -1.99 -14.62 5.33
CA LEU A 51 -2.87 -14.65 4.16
C LEU A 51 -3.47 -13.27 3.85
N GLY A 52 -3.82 -12.50 4.88
CA GLY A 52 -4.29 -11.11 4.73
C GLY A 52 -3.21 -10.22 4.10
N ILE A 53 -1.97 -10.31 4.55
CA ILE A 53 -0.84 -9.55 3.99
C ILE A 53 -0.59 -9.94 2.52
N VAL A 54 -0.57 -11.24 2.21
CA VAL A 54 -0.42 -11.73 0.84
C VAL A 54 -1.55 -11.22 -0.05
N GLY A 55 -2.81 -11.30 0.43
CA GLY A 55 -3.97 -10.80 -0.31
C GLY A 55 -3.94 -9.29 -0.55
N ALA A 56 -3.44 -8.51 0.40
CA ALA A 56 -3.29 -7.06 0.26
C ALA A 56 -2.17 -6.66 -0.73
N THR A 57 -1.12 -7.47 -0.84
CA THR A 57 0.03 -7.18 -1.72
C THR A 57 -0.19 -7.64 -3.16
N ILE A 58 -0.91 -8.74 -3.37
CA ILE A 58 -1.20 -9.26 -4.72
C ILE A 58 -2.40 -8.51 -5.30
N MET A 59 -2.12 -7.59 -6.22
CA MET A 59 -3.13 -6.77 -6.89
C MET A 59 -3.27 -7.21 -8.37
N PRO A 60 -4.28 -8.03 -8.75
CA PRO A 60 -4.44 -8.52 -10.12
C PRO A 60 -4.56 -7.40 -11.16
N HIS A 61 -5.18 -6.28 -10.81
CA HIS A 61 -5.33 -5.13 -11.70
C HIS A 61 -4.00 -4.45 -12.06
N ASN A 62 -2.97 -4.57 -11.22
CA ASN A 62 -1.64 -4.06 -11.53
C ASN A 62 -0.98 -4.83 -12.67
N LEU A 63 -1.27 -6.10 -12.87
CA LEU A 63 -0.79 -6.87 -14.03
C LEU A 63 -1.29 -6.26 -15.34
N TYR A 64 -2.56 -5.88 -15.41
CA TYR A 64 -3.13 -5.21 -16.58
C TYR A 64 -2.53 -3.82 -16.78
N LEU A 65 -2.35 -3.06 -15.71
CA LEU A 65 -1.74 -1.74 -15.75
C LEU A 65 -0.30 -1.79 -16.26
N HIS A 66 0.54 -2.65 -15.70
CA HIS A 66 1.92 -2.80 -16.13
C HIS A 66 2.04 -3.29 -17.57
N SER A 67 1.23 -4.26 -17.97
CA SER A 67 1.20 -4.76 -19.35
C SER A 67 0.86 -3.66 -20.35
N SER A 68 -0.08 -2.78 -20.02
CA SER A 68 -0.47 -1.67 -20.86
C SER A 68 0.61 -0.59 -20.95
N ILE A 69 1.25 -0.26 -19.82
CA ILE A 69 2.32 0.76 -19.77
C ILE A 69 3.54 0.30 -20.58
N VAL A 70 3.93 -0.97 -20.51
CA VAL A 70 5.05 -1.51 -21.29
C VAL A 70 4.78 -1.41 -22.78
N GLN A 71 3.53 -1.63 -23.22
CA GLN A 71 3.16 -1.50 -24.64
C GLN A 71 3.24 -0.07 -25.18
N SER A 72 3.15 0.93 -24.32
CA SER A 72 3.26 2.35 -24.72
C SER A 72 4.69 2.83 -24.97
N ARG A 73 5.70 2.04 -24.62
CA ARG A 73 7.11 2.35 -24.83
C ARG A 73 7.46 2.28 -26.32
N LYS A 74 8.28 3.23 -26.78
CA LYS A 74 8.74 3.28 -28.18
C LYS A 74 9.90 2.31 -28.37
N TYR A 75 9.69 1.25 -29.13
CA TYR A 75 10.73 0.33 -29.61
C TYR A 75 10.32 -0.20 -30.99
N ASP A 76 11.28 -0.57 -31.82
CA ASP A 76 10.99 -1.16 -33.14
C ASP A 76 10.51 -2.61 -32.95
N ARG A 77 9.23 -2.81 -33.29
CA ARG A 77 8.58 -4.14 -33.18
C ARG A 77 9.07 -5.16 -34.21
N ASN A 78 9.80 -4.71 -35.24
CA ASN A 78 10.34 -5.60 -36.29
C ASN A 78 11.76 -6.02 -35.99
N ASN A 79 12.48 -5.30 -35.10
CA ASN A 79 13.85 -5.62 -34.72
C ASN A 79 13.87 -6.46 -33.43
N ASN A 80 14.48 -7.66 -33.51
CA ASN A 80 14.59 -8.56 -32.36
C ASN A 80 15.55 -8.07 -31.28
N GLU A 81 16.58 -7.28 -31.64
CA GLU A 81 17.50 -6.70 -30.69
C GLU A 81 16.81 -5.61 -29.85
N ASP A 82 16.02 -4.74 -30.48
CA ASP A 82 15.25 -3.71 -29.78
C ASP A 82 14.20 -4.33 -28.86
N LYS A 83 13.54 -5.41 -29.26
CA LYS A 83 12.62 -6.16 -28.38
C LYS A 83 13.34 -6.73 -27.16
N ALA A 84 14.50 -7.37 -27.36
CA ALA A 84 15.27 -7.93 -26.25
C ALA A 84 15.74 -6.85 -25.27
N GLN A 85 16.13 -5.70 -25.79
CA GLN A 85 16.51 -4.53 -24.99
C GLN A 85 15.32 -3.95 -24.23
N ALA A 86 14.16 -3.82 -24.86
CA ALA A 86 12.94 -3.35 -24.21
C ALA A 86 12.49 -4.28 -23.07
N ILE A 87 12.57 -5.60 -23.26
CA ILE A 87 12.28 -6.59 -22.22
C ILE A 87 13.27 -6.46 -21.06
N LYS A 88 14.56 -6.33 -21.35
CA LYS A 88 15.58 -6.14 -20.32
C LYS A 88 15.32 -4.92 -19.44
N TYR A 89 15.05 -3.78 -20.06
CA TYR A 89 14.72 -2.56 -19.31
C TYR A 89 13.42 -2.67 -18.52
N ALA A 90 12.38 -3.29 -19.07
CA ALA A 90 11.12 -3.52 -18.36
C ALA A 90 11.33 -4.43 -17.14
N THR A 91 12.17 -5.46 -17.27
CA THR A 91 12.50 -6.37 -16.15
C THR A 91 13.28 -5.65 -15.05
N ILE A 92 14.27 -4.83 -15.41
CA ILE A 92 15.05 -4.04 -14.44
C ILE A 92 14.14 -3.07 -13.70
N ASP A 93 13.32 -2.33 -14.43
CA ASP A 93 12.37 -1.35 -13.89
C ASP A 93 11.39 -2.01 -12.90
N SER A 94 10.80 -3.14 -13.29
CA SER A 94 9.90 -3.92 -12.42
C SER A 94 10.62 -4.42 -11.15
N ASN A 95 11.83 -4.93 -11.27
CA ASN A 95 12.60 -5.42 -10.11
C ASN A 95 12.93 -4.28 -9.14
N ILE A 96 13.32 -3.10 -9.65
CA ILE A 96 13.59 -1.93 -8.80
C ILE A 96 12.32 -1.50 -8.06
N GLN A 97 11.19 -1.37 -8.77
CA GLN A 97 9.92 -0.96 -8.17
C GLN A 97 9.44 -1.94 -7.09
N LEU A 98 9.48 -3.24 -7.37
CA LEU A 98 9.09 -4.27 -6.41
C LEU A 98 10.03 -4.33 -5.21
N SER A 99 11.34 -4.11 -5.39
CA SER A 99 12.30 -4.04 -4.29
C SER A 99 12.02 -2.85 -3.38
N VAL A 100 11.71 -1.68 -3.94
CA VAL A 100 11.33 -0.50 -3.15
C VAL A 100 10.03 -0.76 -2.38
N ALA A 101 9.02 -1.33 -3.03
CA ALA A 101 7.75 -1.69 -2.37
C ALA A 101 7.97 -2.70 -1.23
N PHE A 102 8.83 -3.70 -1.44
CA PHE A 102 9.22 -4.66 -0.40
C PHE A 102 9.85 -3.96 0.81
N VAL A 103 10.79 -3.04 0.59
CA VAL A 103 11.44 -2.28 1.66
C VAL A 103 10.41 -1.46 2.44
N VAL A 104 9.50 -0.74 1.77
CA VAL A 104 8.44 0.03 2.43
C VAL A 104 7.55 -0.87 3.29
N ASN A 105 7.14 -2.03 2.79
CA ASN A 105 6.34 -2.98 3.56
C ASN A 105 7.10 -3.52 4.78
N CYS A 106 8.39 -3.83 4.64
CA CYS A 106 9.23 -4.24 5.77
C CYS A 106 9.36 -3.15 6.83
N LEU A 107 9.56 -1.89 6.41
CA LEU A 107 9.64 -0.75 7.33
C LEU A 107 8.34 -0.57 8.11
N LEU A 108 7.18 -0.66 7.45
CA LEU A 108 5.88 -0.53 8.09
C LEU A 108 5.64 -1.65 9.12
N LEU A 109 5.92 -2.91 8.76
CA LEU A 109 5.80 -4.04 9.69
C LEU A 109 6.77 -3.92 10.87
N THR A 110 8.00 -3.47 10.61
CA THR A 110 9.00 -3.25 11.66
C THR A 110 8.57 -2.15 12.62
N LEU A 111 8.01 -1.06 12.11
CA LEU A 111 7.47 0.03 12.93
C LEU A 111 6.34 -0.48 13.83
N GLY A 112 5.39 -1.21 13.27
CA GLY A 112 4.30 -1.82 14.02
C GLY A 112 4.81 -2.76 15.12
N ALA A 113 5.74 -3.64 14.78
CA ALA A 113 6.33 -4.57 15.74
C ALA A 113 7.13 -3.85 16.86
N ALA A 114 7.92 -2.83 16.51
CA ALA A 114 8.75 -2.12 17.47
C ALA A 114 7.93 -1.32 18.51
N LEU A 115 6.78 -0.80 18.10
CA LEU A 115 5.98 0.08 18.94
C LEU A 115 4.85 -0.63 19.67
N PHE A 116 4.29 -1.69 19.07
CA PHE A 116 3.05 -2.30 19.57
C PHE A 116 3.21 -3.77 19.99
N PHE A 117 4.36 -4.40 19.75
CA PHE A 117 4.57 -5.78 20.17
C PHE A 117 4.54 -5.88 21.71
N GLY A 118 3.66 -6.75 22.23
CA GLY A 118 3.50 -6.96 23.68
C GLY A 118 2.65 -5.92 24.41
N THR A 119 2.04 -4.96 23.70
CA THR A 119 1.01 -4.06 24.24
C THR A 119 -0.38 -4.62 23.98
N ASN A 120 -1.39 -4.21 24.79
CA ASN A 120 -2.78 -4.56 24.53
C ASN A 120 -3.25 -3.88 23.24
N THR A 121 -3.25 -4.66 22.15
CA THR A 121 -3.61 -4.18 20.82
C THR A 121 -5.08 -4.37 20.46
N ASP A 122 -5.90 -4.83 21.40
CA ASP A 122 -7.32 -5.13 21.19
C ASP A 122 -8.13 -3.90 20.72
N GLU A 123 -7.62 -2.70 20.99
CA GLU A 123 -8.23 -1.42 20.59
C GLU A 123 -7.65 -0.85 19.27
N LEU A 124 -6.65 -1.51 18.64
CA LEU A 124 -6.03 -1.00 17.41
C LEU A 124 -6.77 -1.51 16.17
N GLY A 125 -8.03 -1.12 16.02
CA GLY A 125 -8.87 -1.55 14.89
C GLY A 125 -8.73 -0.71 13.62
N GLY A 126 -8.20 0.52 13.70
CA GLY A 126 -8.17 1.45 12.59
C GLY A 126 -6.95 2.36 12.53
N PHE A 127 -6.82 3.10 11.42
CA PHE A 127 -5.72 4.07 11.24
C PHE A 127 -5.78 5.22 12.24
N TYR A 128 -6.96 5.58 12.71
CA TYR A 128 -7.14 6.63 13.72
C TYR A 128 -6.61 6.18 15.08
N ASP A 129 -6.88 4.93 15.46
CA ASP A 129 -6.41 4.35 16.71
C ASP A 129 -4.89 4.22 16.69
N LEU A 130 -4.32 3.82 15.54
CA LEU A 130 -2.87 3.75 15.34
C LEU A 130 -2.23 5.15 15.45
N TYR A 131 -2.86 6.19 14.88
CA TYR A 131 -2.40 7.57 15.01
C TYR A 131 -2.37 8.00 16.48
N HIS A 132 -3.44 7.74 17.24
CA HIS A 132 -3.51 8.06 18.66
C HIS A 132 -2.53 7.24 19.49
N ALA A 133 -2.39 5.96 19.22
CA ALA A 133 -1.45 5.09 19.89
C ALA A 133 0.01 5.57 19.68
N LEU A 134 0.38 5.97 18.48
CA LEU A 134 1.68 6.60 18.19
C LEU A 134 1.89 7.89 19.00
N LYS A 135 0.86 8.73 19.09
CA LYS A 135 0.91 10.01 19.80
C LYS A 135 1.08 9.83 21.31
N THR A 136 0.47 8.82 21.89
CA THR A 136 0.43 8.54 23.32
C THR A 136 1.49 7.54 23.78
N GLN A 137 2.32 7.03 22.87
CA GLN A 137 3.29 5.98 23.16
C GLN A 137 4.31 6.43 24.20
N PRO A 138 4.40 5.76 25.37
CA PRO A 138 5.27 6.18 26.48
C PRO A 138 6.76 6.17 26.12
N LEU A 139 7.18 5.27 25.22
CA LEU A 139 8.57 5.13 24.79
C LEU A 139 9.09 6.35 24.02
N LEU A 140 8.20 7.09 23.36
CA LEU A 140 8.56 8.21 22.50
C LEU A 140 8.52 9.57 23.22
N GLY A 141 7.80 9.66 24.32
CA GLY A 141 7.49 10.93 24.97
C GLY A 141 6.53 11.81 24.16
N ALA A 142 5.99 12.85 24.78
CA ALA A 142 4.91 13.66 24.19
C ALA A 142 5.31 14.42 22.91
N THR A 143 6.54 14.87 22.79
CA THR A 143 7.02 15.65 21.63
C THR A 143 7.31 14.75 20.43
N LEU A 144 8.05 13.65 20.61
CA LEU A 144 8.38 12.73 19.54
C LEU A 144 7.14 11.94 19.06
N GLY A 145 6.26 11.52 19.99
CA GLY A 145 5.00 10.88 19.65
C GLY A 145 4.11 11.75 18.76
N GLY A 146 4.04 13.05 19.04
CA GLY A 146 3.31 14.00 18.18
C GLY A 146 3.93 14.15 16.79
N VAL A 147 5.25 14.18 16.67
CA VAL A 147 5.93 14.24 15.37
C VAL A 147 5.70 12.95 14.58
N MET A 148 5.90 11.78 15.20
CA MET A 148 5.73 10.48 14.54
C MET A 148 4.29 10.27 14.07
N SER A 149 3.29 10.58 14.90
CA SER A 149 1.88 10.46 14.49
C SER A 149 1.54 11.38 13.31
N THR A 150 2.10 12.58 13.26
CA THR A 150 1.91 13.50 12.14
C THR A 150 2.59 13.00 10.87
N LEU A 151 3.83 12.54 10.97
CA LEU A 151 4.57 11.95 9.84
C LEU A 151 3.86 10.71 9.30
N PHE A 152 3.37 9.84 10.17
CA PHE A 152 2.56 8.69 9.78
C PHE A 152 1.30 9.10 9.01
N ALA A 153 0.57 10.12 9.47
CA ALA A 153 -0.59 10.65 8.75
C ALA A 153 -0.23 11.22 7.37
N VAL A 154 0.91 11.91 7.25
CA VAL A 154 1.42 12.41 5.95
C VAL A 154 1.80 11.25 5.03
N ALA A 155 2.44 10.20 5.55
CA ALA A 155 2.77 9.00 4.78
C ALA A 155 1.51 8.29 4.28
N LEU A 156 0.47 8.15 5.10
CA LEU A 156 -0.82 7.60 4.70
C LEU A 156 -1.49 8.44 3.61
N LEU A 157 -1.46 9.78 3.74
CA LEU A 157 -2.00 10.68 2.72
C LEU A 157 -1.26 10.52 1.39
N ALA A 158 0.07 10.47 1.40
CA ALA A 158 0.89 10.27 0.21
C ALA A 158 0.62 8.90 -0.44
N SER A 159 0.52 7.84 0.35
CA SER A 159 0.17 6.49 -0.11
C SER A 159 -1.24 6.44 -0.71
N GLY A 160 -2.22 7.05 -0.06
CA GLY A 160 -3.60 7.15 -0.54
C GLY A 160 -3.71 7.90 -1.88
N GLN A 161 -2.98 8.99 -2.05
CA GLN A 161 -2.91 9.72 -3.33
C GLN A 161 -2.30 8.86 -4.43
N ASN A 162 -1.21 8.15 -4.15
CA ASN A 162 -0.59 7.23 -5.09
C ASN A 162 -1.56 6.11 -5.54
N SER A 163 -2.24 5.48 -4.58
CA SER A 163 -3.23 4.43 -4.83
C SER A 163 -4.42 4.94 -5.66
N THR A 164 -4.86 6.18 -5.44
CA THR A 164 -5.93 6.80 -6.22
C THR A 164 -5.52 7.00 -7.69
N ILE A 165 -4.28 7.40 -7.94
CA ILE A 165 -3.76 7.58 -9.31
C ILE A 165 -3.68 6.23 -10.03
N THR A 166 -3.02 5.25 -9.42
CA THR A 166 -2.81 3.92 -10.02
C THR A 166 -4.11 3.15 -10.22
N GLY A 167 -5.02 3.18 -9.23
CA GLY A 167 -6.33 2.55 -9.32
C GLY A 167 -7.22 3.16 -10.41
N THR A 168 -7.16 4.49 -10.59
CA THR A 168 -7.89 5.16 -11.68
C THR A 168 -7.35 4.74 -13.05
N LEU A 169 -6.03 4.64 -13.21
CA LEU A 169 -5.40 4.19 -14.46
C LEU A 169 -5.73 2.72 -14.76
N ALA A 170 -5.64 1.85 -13.76
CA ALA A 170 -5.99 0.44 -13.90
C ALA A 170 -7.46 0.26 -14.32
N GLY A 171 -8.38 0.99 -13.69
CA GLY A 171 -9.80 1.00 -14.06
C GLY A 171 -10.04 1.47 -15.49
N GLN A 172 -9.31 2.48 -15.97
CA GLN A 172 -9.39 2.92 -17.36
C GLN A 172 -8.97 1.82 -18.34
N ILE A 173 -7.87 1.14 -18.07
CA ILE A 173 -7.35 0.06 -18.92
C ILE A 173 -8.31 -1.12 -18.96
N VAL A 174 -8.88 -1.52 -17.83
CA VAL A 174 -9.88 -2.57 -17.76
C VAL A 174 -11.12 -2.20 -18.56
N MET A 175 -11.62 -0.97 -18.44
CA MET A 175 -12.79 -0.51 -19.23
C MET A 175 -12.50 -0.50 -20.72
N GLU A 176 -11.31 -0.09 -21.15
CA GLU A 176 -10.93 -0.13 -22.58
C GLU A 176 -10.79 -1.55 -23.12
N GLY A 177 -10.16 -2.42 -22.35
CA GLY A 177 -9.87 -3.79 -22.78
C GLY A 177 -11.08 -4.71 -22.78
N PHE A 178 -11.88 -4.68 -21.71
CA PHE A 178 -12.99 -5.62 -21.53
C PHE A 178 -14.33 -5.09 -22.05
N LEU A 179 -14.63 -3.81 -21.80
CA LEU A 179 -15.92 -3.23 -22.16
C LEU A 179 -15.90 -2.55 -23.54
N ARG A 180 -14.71 -2.38 -24.15
CA ARG A 180 -14.52 -1.70 -25.45
C ARG A 180 -15.24 -0.34 -25.54
N LEU A 181 -15.42 0.34 -24.41
CA LEU A 181 -16.10 1.62 -24.32
C LEU A 181 -15.16 2.74 -24.78
N ARG A 182 -15.47 3.35 -25.91
CA ARG A 182 -14.78 4.53 -26.43
C ARG A 182 -15.39 5.81 -25.82
N LEU A 183 -15.16 6.03 -24.54
CA LEU A 183 -15.60 7.23 -23.83
C LEU A 183 -14.48 8.28 -23.80
N PRO A 184 -14.81 9.58 -23.79
CA PRO A 184 -13.83 10.63 -23.58
C PRO A 184 -13.17 10.46 -22.19
N ASN A 185 -11.88 10.78 -22.08
CA ASN A 185 -11.07 10.52 -20.89
C ASN A 185 -11.65 11.09 -19.57
N TRP A 186 -12.30 12.25 -19.64
CA TRP A 186 -12.90 12.88 -18.47
C TRP A 186 -14.13 12.10 -17.96
N LEU A 187 -15.00 11.63 -18.88
CA LEU A 187 -16.21 10.87 -18.52
C LEU A 187 -15.82 9.49 -17.97
N ARG A 188 -14.82 8.86 -18.53
CA ARG A 188 -14.28 7.59 -18.05
C ARG A 188 -13.77 7.70 -16.61
N ARG A 189 -12.98 8.76 -16.32
CA ARG A 189 -12.50 9.03 -14.96
C ARG A 189 -13.65 9.29 -13.98
N LEU A 190 -14.67 10.01 -14.41
CA LEU A 190 -15.84 10.27 -13.60
C LEU A 190 -16.58 8.98 -13.24
N ILE A 191 -16.84 8.12 -14.23
CA ILE A 191 -17.52 6.83 -14.04
C ILE A 191 -16.73 5.92 -13.10
N THR A 192 -15.43 5.73 -13.34
CA THR A 192 -14.61 4.85 -12.50
C THR A 192 -14.54 5.32 -11.07
N ARG A 193 -14.42 6.62 -10.83
CA ARG A 193 -14.40 7.19 -9.48
C ARG A 193 -15.76 7.08 -8.79
N SER A 194 -16.85 7.36 -9.51
CA SER A 194 -18.20 7.22 -8.96
C SER A 194 -18.50 5.76 -8.59
N LEU A 195 -18.17 4.81 -9.45
CA LEU A 195 -18.31 3.37 -9.15
C LEU A 195 -17.49 2.93 -7.93
N ALA A 196 -16.30 3.50 -7.72
CA ALA A 196 -15.49 3.21 -6.54
C ALA A 196 -16.07 3.79 -5.24
N VAL A 197 -16.79 4.91 -5.32
CA VAL A 197 -17.40 5.59 -4.15
C VAL A 197 -18.68 4.90 -3.69
N ILE A 198 -19.44 4.28 -4.61
CA ILE A 198 -20.72 3.62 -4.27
C ILE A 198 -20.56 2.55 -3.18
N PRO A 199 -19.64 1.56 -3.28
CA PRO A 199 -19.45 0.57 -2.22
C PRO A 199 -19.07 1.19 -0.87
N VAL A 200 -18.26 2.27 -0.89
CA VAL A 200 -17.84 2.97 0.32
C VAL A 200 -19.04 3.62 1.01
N ILE A 201 -19.91 4.28 0.24
CA ILE A 201 -21.15 4.88 0.79
C ILE A 201 -22.05 3.80 1.37
N ILE A 202 -22.22 2.68 0.66
CA ILE A 202 -23.04 1.56 1.16
C ILE A 202 -22.47 1.02 2.48
N CYS A 203 -21.15 0.78 2.56
CA CYS A 203 -20.51 0.34 3.79
C CYS A 203 -20.68 1.34 4.93
N LEU A 204 -20.52 2.63 4.68
CA LEU A 204 -20.72 3.69 5.69
C LEU A 204 -22.14 3.70 6.21
N ILE A 205 -23.13 3.61 5.34
CA ILE A 205 -24.55 3.56 5.74
C ILE A 205 -24.83 2.31 6.57
N CYS A 206 -24.30 1.15 6.15
CA CYS A 206 -24.43 -0.11 6.90
C CYS A 206 -23.77 -0.02 8.29
N LEU A 207 -22.56 0.58 8.38
CA LEU A 207 -21.85 0.74 9.65
C LEU A 207 -22.57 1.71 10.59
N LEU A 208 -23.08 2.83 10.07
CA LEU A 208 -23.87 3.77 10.88
C LEU A 208 -25.15 3.12 11.39
N TYR A 209 -25.85 2.36 10.55
CA TYR A 209 -27.07 1.65 10.96
C TYR A 209 -26.81 0.58 12.03
N THR A 210 -25.68 -0.14 11.94
CA THR A 210 -25.30 -1.16 12.96
C THR A 210 -24.83 -0.52 14.26
N SER A 211 -24.21 0.67 14.23
CA SER A 211 -23.80 1.41 15.42
C SER A 211 -25.03 1.93 16.19
N ASP A 212 -25.99 2.53 15.48
CA ASP A 212 -27.23 3.02 16.12
C ASP A 212 -28.08 1.88 16.70
N ALA A 213 -28.03 0.67 16.09
CA ALA A 213 -28.74 -0.51 16.61
C ALA A 213 -28.05 -1.19 17.81
N ALA A 214 -26.79 -0.85 18.09
CA ALA A 214 -26.04 -1.38 19.24
C ALA A 214 -26.19 -0.47 20.49
N ASP A 215 -26.66 0.77 20.31
CA ASP A 215 -26.87 1.74 21.39
C ASP A 215 -28.34 1.77 21.89
N GLU A 216 -29.26 0.98 21.31
CA GLU A 216 -30.62 0.68 21.82
C GLU A 216 -30.65 -0.67 22.56
#